data_e7d9ac006d561968dc5d24b6795d41af
#
_entry.id   e7d9ac006d561968dc5d24b6795d41af
#
_cell.length_a   1.000
_cell.length_b   1.000
_cell.length_c   1.000
_cell.angle_alpha   90.00
_cell.angle_beta   90.00
_cell.angle_gamma   90.00
#
_symmetry.space_group_name_H-M   'P 1'
#
loop_
_entity.id
_entity.type
_entity.pdbx_description
1 polymer ?
#
loop_
_entity_poly.entity_id
_entity_poly.type
_entity_poly.pdbx_seq_one_letter_code
_entity_poly.pdbx_strand_id
1 'polypeptide(L)'
;MFNHDVIDFNVEKFHLNTEEGYPISPEVGVGIRRSDNKAPLAIVSEAYEPVQYLDVVMGVEEALDMSGVDLTGAEFETNVFADGAKLELRAKFPAHTMYFETKGYEHTDSVIPEFCFRTSHNRTWANNGMMGLWRSKCWNTLVSGDKLAYVYGRHTKNFNIPAFAGKIKNAGKYIAGGGITQMRDWYQ
;
A
#
# COMPACT_ATOMS: atom_id res chain seq x y z
N MET A 1 -10.76 -4.30 -9.34
CA MET A 1 -10.15 -3.94 -8.06
C MET A 1 -9.05 -4.93 -7.69
N PHE A 2 -8.52 -4.95 -6.48
CA PHE A 2 -7.41 -5.83 -6.11
C PHE A 2 -7.78 -7.31 -6.10
N ASN A 3 -6.78 -8.18 -6.24
CA ASN A 3 -7.01 -9.63 -6.18
C ASN A 3 -7.04 -10.09 -4.71
N HIS A 4 -8.22 -10.46 -4.23
CA HIS A 4 -8.43 -10.91 -2.85
C HIS A 4 -7.97 -12.36 -2.62
N ASP A 5 -7.94 -13.21 -3.65
CA ASP A 5 -7.60 -14.64 -3.50
C ASP A 5 -6.18 -14.85 -2.95
N VAL A 6 -5.24 -13.96 -3.30
CA VAL A 6 -3.84 -14.07 -2.86
C VAL A 6 -3.62 -13.62 -1.42
N ILE A 7 -4.61 -12.98 -0.80
CA ILE A 7 -4.58 -12.48 0.58
C ILE A 7 -5.65 -13.12 1.46
N ASP A 8 -6.35 -14.14 0.98
CA ASP A 8 -7.40 -14.87 1.71
C ASP A 8 -6.78 -15.78 2.78
N PHE A 9 -6.08 -15.17 3.71
CA PHE A 9 -5.58 -15.80 4.92
C PHE A 9 -5.53 -14.80 6.06
N ASN A 10 -5.78 -15.27 7.27
CA ASN A 10 -5.60 -14.49 8.48
C ASN A 10 -4.22 -14.72 9.08
N VAL A 11 -3.79 -13.79 9.89
CA VAL A 11 -2.61 -13.93 10.74
C VAL A 11 -2.99 -13.91 12.21
N GLU A 12 -2.32 -14.74 12.98
CA GLU A 12 -2.58 -14.89 14.40
C GLU A 12 -1.29 -14.82 15.22
N LYS A 13 -1.41 -14.38 16.47
CA LYS A 13 -0.34 -14.50 17.45
C LYS A 13 -0.29 -15.93 18.00
N PHE A 14 0.91 -16.40 18.30
CA PHE A 14 1.10 -17.67 19.02
C PHE A 14 2.24 -17.58 20.04
N HIS A 15 2.17 -18.40 21.07
CA HIS A 15 3.21 -18.49 22.10
C HIS A 15 4.43 -19.21 21.55
N LEU A 16 5.59 -18.68 21.86
CA LEU A 16 6.87 -19.31 21.54
C LEU A 16 7.25 -20.31 22.62
N ASN A 17 7.89 -21.39 22.24
CA ASN A 17 8.47 -22.37 23.16
C ASN A 17 9.97 -22.54 22.87
N THR A 18 10.74 -22.97 23.86
CA THR A 18 12.12 -23.44 23.67
C THR A 18 12.13 -24.75 22.89
N GLU A 19 13.30 -25.23 22.48
CA GLU A 19 13.45 -26.55 21.83
C GLU A 19 12.98 -27.69 22.73
N GLU A 20 13.11 -27.55 24.05
CA GLU A 20 12.62 -28.53 25.03
C GLU A 20 11.12 -28.40 25.30
N GLY A 21 10.41 -27.45 24.63
CA GLY A 21 8.97 -27.29 24.76
C GLY A 21 8.51 -26.39 25.90
N TYR A 22 9.40 -25.72 26.62
CA TYR A 22 9.02 -24.77 27.68
C TYR A 22 8.53 -23.47 27.10
N PRO A 23 7.42 -22.88 27.63
CA PRO A 23 6.89 -21.61 27.10
C PRO A 23 7.87 -20.46 27.36
N ILE A 24 8.06 -19.64 26.33
CA ILE A 24 8.81 -18.39 26.41
C ILE A 24 7.87 -17.29 26.91
N SER A 25 8.32 -16.46 27.86
CA SER A 25 7.51 -15.31 28.30
C SER A 25 7.12 -14.40 27.18
N PRO A 26 5.84 -13.95 27.07
CA PRO A 26 5.39 -12.99 26.08
C PRO A 26 6.17 -11.68 26.11
N GLU A 27 6.77 -11.29 27.25
CA GLU A 27 7.63 -10.11 27.37
C GLU A 27 8.89 -10.21 26.50
N VAL A 28 9.38 -11.44 26.26
CA VAL A 28 10.51 -11.69 25.35
C VAL A 28 10.08 -11.58 23.90
N GLY A 29 8.88 -12.07 23.59
CA GLY A 29 8.29 -11.97 22.26
C GLY A 29 7.15 -12.96 22.05
N VAL A 30 6.33 -12.66 21.04
CA VAL A 30 5.27 -13.55 20.55
C VAL A 30 5.51 -13.83 19.07
N GLY A 31 5.16 -15.02 18.62
CA GLY A 31 5.21 -15.39 17.22
C GLY A 31 3.99 -14.83 16.46
N ILE A 32 4.18 -14.51 15.19
CA ILE A 32 3.13 -14.24 14.21
C ILE A 32 3.19 -15.34 13.15
N ARG A 33 2.05 -15.94 12.84
CA ARG A 33 1.94 -16.97 11.81
C ARG A 33 0.66 -16.83 11.01
N ARG A 34 0.61 -17.44 9.85
CA ARG A 34 -0.63 -17.62 9.10
C ARG A 34 -1.54 -18.61 9.82
N SER A 35 -2.84 -18.36 9.78
CA SER A 35 -3.83 -19.24 10.43
C SER A 35 -4.14 -20.49 9.60
N ASP A 36 -4.00 -20.41 8.27
CA ASP A 36 -4.34 -21.48 7.33
C ASP A 36 -3.30 -22.63 7.32
N ASN A 37 -2.03 -22.31 7.16
CA ASN A 37 -0.95 -23.29 6.99
C ASN A 37 0.05 -23.30 8.15
N LYS A 38 -0.18 -22.46 9.18
CA LYS A 38 0.68 -22.30 10.37
C LYS A 38 2.12 -21.84 10.06
N ALA A 39 2.39 -21.35 8.85
CA ALA A 39 3.71 -20.85 8.49
C ALA A 39 4.09 -19.65 9.38
N PRO A 40 5.24 -19.68 10.08
CA PRO A 40 5.71 -18.58 10.91
C PRO A 40 6.17 -17.42 10.04
N LEU A 41 5.76 -16.20 10.39
CA LEU A 41 6.09 -14.98 9.64
C LEU A 41 7.09 -14.09 10.39
N ALA A 42 6.98 -14.01 11.71
CA ALA A 42 7.83 -13.14 12.53
C ALA A 42 7.79 -13.48 14.02
N ILE A 43 8.77 -12.91 14.73
CA ILE A 43 8.74 -12.73 16.18
C ILE A 43 8.63 -11.22 16.45
N VAL A 44 7.67 -10.83 17.26
CA VAL A 44 7.32 -9.44 17.53
C VAL A 44 7.13 -9.21 19.04
N SER A 45 7.04 -7.97 19.48
CA SER A 45 6.65 -7.65 20.86
C SER A 45 5.19 -8.00 21.11
N GLU A 46 4.82 -8.25 22.35
CA GLU A 46 3.44 -8.50 22.75
C GLU A 46 2.48 -7.36 22.33
N ALA A 47 2.96 -6.12 22.36
CA ALA A 47 2.20 -4.93 21.98
C ALA A 47 1.93 -4.80 20.45
N TYR A 48 2.56 -5.65 19.64
CA TYR A 48 2.31 -5.67 18.20
C TYR A 48 0.90 -6.19 17.92
N GLU A 49 0.14 -5.50 17.08
CA GLU A 49 -1.16 -5.98 16.58
C GLU A 49 -1.08 -6.20 15.08
N PRO A 50 -1.26 -7.44 14.62
CA PRO A 50 -1.30 -7.75 13.21
C PRO A 50 -2.56 -7.14 12.58
N VAL A 51 -2.38 -6.38 11.50
CA VAL A 51 -3.49 -5.87 10.69
C VAL A 51 -3.77 -6.89 9.60
N GLN A 52 -5.00 -7.38 9.49
CA GLN A 52 -5.36 -8.34 8.46
C GLN A 52 -5.28 -7.69 7.07
N TYR A 53 -4.70 -8.39 6.11
CA TYR A 53 -4.53 -7.83 4.76
C TYR A 53 -5.86 -7.56 4.09
N LEU A 54 -6.84 -8.43 4.26
CA LEU A 54 -8.16 -8.25 3.69
C LEU A 54 -8.82 -6.96 4.18
N ASP A 55 -8.77 -6.66 5.48
CA ASP A 55 -9.35 -5.44 6.05
C ASP A 55 -8.70 -4.18 5.47
N VAL A 56 -7.38 -4.22 5.26
CA VAL A 56 -6.65 -3.11 4.65
C VAL A 56 -7.05 -2.92 3.20
N VAL A 57 -7.11 -3.99 2.42
CA VAL A 57 -7.47 -3.94 1.00
C VAL A 57 -8.88 -3.41 0.83
N MET A 58 -9.85 -3.91 1.58
CA MET A 58 -11.22 -3.42 1.56
C MET A 58 -11.30 -1.93 1.90
N GLY A 59 -10.57 -1.49 2.94
CA GLY A 59 -10.51 -0.07 3.30
C GLY A 59 -9.86 0.81 2.23
N VAL A 60 -8.88 0.32 1.50
CA VAL A 60 -8.25 1.02 0.36
C VAL A 60 -9.23 1.11 -0.82
N GLU A 61 -9.90 0.01 -1.16
CA GLU A 61 -10.89 -0.03 -2.25
C GLU A 61 -12.06 0.93 -1.99
N GLU A 62 -12.62 0.89 -0.78
CA GLU A 62 -13.67 1.83 -0.37
C GLU A 62 -13.19 3.29 -0.46
N ALA A 63 -11.97 3.57 -0.02
CA ALA A 63 -11.40 4.91 -0.07
C ALA A 63 -11.22 5.41 -1.51
N LEU A 64 -10.77 4.55 -2.43
CA LEU A 64 -10.62 4.88 -3.85
C LEU A 64 -11.98 5.14 -4.49
N ASP A 65 -12.96 4.27 -4.26
CA ASP A 65 -14.33 4.43 -4.77
C ASP A 65 -14.95 5.76 -4.30
N MET A 66 -14.83 6.06 -3.00
CA MET A 66 -15.36 7.31 -2.41
C MET A 66 -14.55 8.55 -2.75
N SER A 67 -13.40 8.43 -3.40
CA SER A 67 -12.52 9.57 -3.72
C SER A 67 -12.99 10.37 -4.93
N GLY A 68 -13.78 9.75 -5.82
CA GLY A 68 -14.19 10.32 -7.10
C GLY A 68 -13.09 10.24 -8.17
N VAL A 69 -12.03 9.45 -7.96
CA VAL A 69 -11.06 9.12 -9.02
C VAL A 69 -11.78 8.29 -10.09
N ASP A 70 -11.61 8.66 -11.35
CA ASP A 70 -12.10 7.85 -12.46
C ASP A 70 -11.29 6.55 -12.56
N LEU A 71 -11.93 5.43 -12.27
CA LEU A 71 -11.33 4.10 -12.29
C LEU A 71 -11.41 3.42 -13.66
N THR A 72 -11.86 4.13 -14.70
CA THR A 72 -11.92 3.59 -16.07
C THR A 72 -10.54 3.18 -16.55
N GLY A 73 -10.38 1.89 -16.89
CA GLY A 73 -9.10 1.31 -17.31
C GLY A 73 -8.06 1.21 -16.20
N ALA A 74 -8.45 1.40 -14.93
CA ALA A 74 -7.51 1.28 -13.80
C ALA A 74 -6.92 -0.13 -13.73
N GLU A 75 -5.60 -0.18 -13.53
CA GLU A 75 -4.83 -1.41 -13.37
C GLU A 75 -4.54 -1.63 -11.88
N PHE A 76 -4.96 -2.77 -11.34
CA PHE A 76 -4.76 -3.13 -9.94
C PHE A 76 -3.84 -4.34 -9.81
N GLU A 77 -2.82 -4.22 -8.97
CA GLU A 77 -1.86 -5.29 -8.67
C GLU A 77 -1.87 -5.58 -7.17
N THR A 78 -1.95 -6.86 -6.82
CA THR A 78 -1.80 -7.35 -5.44
C THR A 78 -0.61 -8.29 -5.40
N ASN A 79 0.46 -7.88 -4.72
CA ASN A 79 1.70 -8.63 -4.64
C ASN A 79 1.95 -9.07 -3.19
N VAL A 80 2.07 -10.38 -2.99
CA VAL A 80 2.37 -10.99 -1.70
C VAL A 80 3.76 -11.62 -1.77
N PHE A 81 4.61 -11.30 -0.79
CA PHE A 81 5.99 -11.77 -0.74
C PHE A 81 6.28 -12.48 0.58
N ALA A 82 7.36 -13.28 0.58
CA ALA A 82 7.88 -13.96 1.78
C ALA A 82 6.77 -14.76 2.49
N ASP A 83 6.10 -15.65 1.76
CA ASP A 83 5.06 -16.56 2.25
C ASP A 83 3.88 -15.88 2.97
N GLY A 84 3.57 -14.65 2.60
CA GLY A 84 2.50 -13.86 3.23
C GLY A 84 3.00 -12.85 4.25
N ALA A 85 4.32 -12.73 4.46
CA ALA A 85 4.84 -11.76 5.41
C ALA A 85 4.78 -10.32 4.93
N LYS A 86 4.63 -10.07 3.62
CA LYS A 86 4.61 -8.73 3.02
C LYS A 86 3.51 -8.61 2.00
N LEU A 87 2.86 -7.44 1.97
CA LEU A 87 1.85 -7.06 0.97
C LEU A 87 2.23 -5.74 0.32
N GLU A 88 2.16 -5.71 -1.02
CA GLU A 88 2.19 -4.50 -1.82
C GLU A 88 0.93 -4.43 -2.69
N LEU A 89 0.24 -3.30 -2.64
CA LEU A 89 -0.87 -2.97 -3.52
C LEU A 89 -0.45 -1.84 -4.45
N ARG A 90 -0.77 -1.95 -5.71
CA ARG A 90 -0.58 -0.87 -6.69
C ARG A 90 -1.86 -0.65 -7.47
N ALA A 91 -2.17 0.60 -7.73
CA ALA A 91 -3.25 0.98 -8.62
C ALA A 91 -2.80 2.13 -9.52
N LYS A 92 -2.87 1.93 -10.83
CA LYS A 92 -2.60 2.98 -11.84
C LYS A 92 -3.92 3.49 -12.39
N PHE A 93 -3.98 4.78 -12.67
CA PHE A 93 -5.20 5.46 -13.11
C PHE A 93 -5.01 6.09 -14.50
N PRO A 94 -5.08 5.29 -15.60
CA PRO A 94 -4.86 5.77 -16.95
C PRO A 94 -5.82 6.87 -17.41
N ALA A 95 -7.07 6.87 -16.89
CA ALA A 95 -8.05 7.93 -17.16
C ALA A 95 -7.54 9.34 -16.77
N HIS A 96 -6.59 9.41 -15.85
CA HIS A 96 -5.96 10.65 -15.41
C HIS A 96 -4.54 10.87 -15.99
N THR A 97 -4.21 10.21 -17.10
CA THR A 97 -2.91 10.39 -17.77
C THR A 97 -2.70 11.81 -18.23
N MET A 98 -1.55 12.37 -17.90
CA MET A 98 -1.11 13.67 -18.42
C MET A 98 -0.08 13.47 -19.50
N TYR A 99 -0.18 14.29 -20.55
CA TYR A 99 0.75 14.32 -21.67
C TYR A 99 1.53 15.62 -21.65
N PHE A 100 2.85 15.53 -21.83
CA PHE A 100 3.76 16.66 -21.86
C PHE A 100 4.44 16.71 -23.23
N GLU A 101 4.40 17.89 -23.86
CA GLU A 101 5.22 18.17 -25.03
C GLU A 101 6.61 18.64 -24.56
N THR A 102 7.63 17.86 -24.86
CA THR A 102 9.00 18.28 -24.56
C THR A 102 9.56 19.07 -25.74
N LYS A 103 9.84 20.37 -25.55
CA LYS A 103 10.44 21.21 -26.61
C LYS A 103 11.71 20.55 -27.15
N GLY A 104 11.73 20.32 -28.48
CA GLY A 104 12.90 19.76 -29.18
C GLY A 104 12.94 18.24 -29.28
N TYR A 105 11.90 17.53 -28.83
CA TYR A 105 11.77 16.07 -29.00
C TYR A 105 10.44 15.76 -29.70
N GLU A 106 10.47 14.88 -30.68
CA GLU A 106 9.28 14.42 -31.44
C GLU A 106 8.34 13.53 -30.61
N HIS A 107 8.64 13.29 -29.35
CA HIS A 107 7.90 12.31 -28.53
C HIS A 107 7.17 13.00 -27.38
N THR A 108 5.88 12.77 -27.33
CA THR A 108 5.03 13.09 -26.19
C THR A 108 5.43 12.20 -25.00
N ASP A 109 5.76 12.80 -23.88
CA ASP A 109 5.95 12.09 -22.62
C ASP A 109 4.63 12.00 -21.86
N SER A 110 4.43 10.94 -21.09
CA SER A 110 3.20 10.75 -20.33
C SER A 110 3.47 10.35 -18.90
N VAL A 111 2.63 10.84 -18.01
CA VAL A 111 2.68 10.55 -16.59
C VAL A 111 1.31 10.04 -16.14
N ILE A 112 1.30 8.91 -15.47
CA ILE A 112 0.10 8.25 -14.98
C ILE A 112 0.10 8.34 -13.46
N PRO A 113 -0.99 8.80 -12.81
CA PRO A 113 -1.11 8.71 -11.37
C PRO A 113 -1.09 7.26 -10.91
N GLU A 114 -0.35 6.99 -9.84
CA GLU A 114 -0.25 5.67 -9.24
C GLU A 114 -0.41 5.77 -7.73
N PHE A 115 -1.19 4.86 -7.17
CA PHE A 115 -1.24 4.57 -5.76
C PHE A 115 -0.39 3.34 -5.46
N CYS A 116 0.45 3.40 -4.43
CA CYS A 116 1.20 2.27 -3.92
C CYS A 116 1.01 2.19 -2.40
N PHE A 117 0.62 1.02 -1.92
CA PHE A 117 0.56 0.72 -0.50
C PHE A 117 1.44 -0.48 -0.16
N ARG A 118 2.13 -0.40 0.97
CA ARG A 118 2.97 -1.49 1.48
C ARG A 118 2.73 -1.72 2.96
N THR A 119 2.73 -2.98 3.34
CA THR A 119 2.67 -3.40 4.74
C THR A 119 3.39 -4.73 4.95
N SER A 120 3.75 -5.06 6.19
CA SER A 120 4.34 -6.37 6.49
C SER A 120 4.03 -6.86 7.89
N HIS A 121 3.90 -8.17 8.03
CA HIS A 121 3.80 -8.84 9.33
C HIS A 121 5.17 -9.08 9.99
N ASN A 122 6.24 -9.06 9.20
CA ASN A 122 7.62 -9.29 9.68
C ASN A 122 8.36 -8.01 10.05
N ARG A 123 7.67 -6.87 10.21
CA ARG A 123 8.20 -5.57 10.63
C ARG A 123 9.19 -4.91 9.67
N THR A 124 9.40 -5.47 8.47
CA THR A 124 10.32 -4.89 7.48
C THR A 124 9.71 -3.69 6.77
N TRP A 125 8.37 -3.62 6.67
CA TRP A 125 7.62 -2.49 6.15
C TRP A 125 6.60 -2.01 7.18
N ALA A 126 6.51 -0.69 7.36
CA ALA A 126 5.38 -0.10 8.06
C ALA A 126 4.15 -0.05 7.13
N ASN A 127 2.97 0.23 7.69
CA ASN A 127 1.79 0.59 6.89
C ASN A 127 2.09 1.92 6.18
N ASN A 128 2.32 1.86 4.89
CA ASN A 128 2.80 2.99 4.09
C ASN A 128 2.01 3.06 2.79
N GLY A 129 1.26 4.14 2.61
CA GLY A 129 0.53 4.45 1.37
C GLY A 129 1.07 5.72 0.74
N MET A 130 1.27 5.69 -0.55
CA MET A 130 1.74 6.82 -1.34
C MET A 130 0.89 6.95 -2.61
N MET A 131 0.44 8.16 -2.89
CA MET A 131 -0.07 8.55 -4.20
C MET A 131 1.01 9.37 -4.89
N GLY A 132 1.38 9.00 -6.11
CA GLY A 132 2.44 9.63 -6.87
C GLY A 132 2.15 9.62 -8.37
N LEU A 133 3.12 10.06 -9.16
CA LEU A 133 3.06 10.08 -10.61
C LEU A 133 4.09 9.09 -11.18
N TRP A 134 3.63 8.24 -12.08
CA TRP A 134 4.46 7.28 -12.80
C TRP A 134 4.78 7.79 -14.19
N ARG A 135 6.07 7.78 -14.56
CA ARG A 135 6.53 8.15 -15.91
C ARG A 135 6.88 6.91 -16.71
N SER A 136 6.23 6.68 -17.84
CA SER A 136 6.32 5.44 -18.62
C SER A 136 7.69 5.19 -19.26
N LYS A 137 8.52 6.22 -19.45
CA LYS A 137 9.80 6.14 -20.20
C LYS A 137 11.07 5.99 -19.36
N CYS A 138 10.98 6.01 -18.05
CA CYS A 138 12.16 5.85 -17.19
C CYS A 138 12.04 4.59 -16.35
N TRP A 139 13.03 3.70 -16.43
CA TRP A 139 13.19 2.54 -15.55
C TRP A 139 13.32 2.92 -14.06
N ASN A 140 13.64 4.15 -13.76
CA ASN A 140 13.63 4.74 -12.42
C ASN A 140 12.23 5.26 -12.09
N THR A 141 11.46 4.42 -11.61
CA THR A 141 10.02 4.28 -11.43
C THR A 141 9.30 5.25 -10.51
N LEU A 142 9.89 6.30 -10.05
CA LEU A 142 9.19 7.38 -9.37
C LEU A 142 9.82 8.69 -9.84
N VAL A 143 9.07 9.46 -10.62
CA VAL A 143 9.41 10.86 -10.70
C VAL A 143 9.26 11.37 -9.27
N SER A 144 10.38 11.71 -8.67
CA SER A 144 10.48 12.34 -7.37
C SER A 144 9.93 13.78 -7.48
N GLY A 145 8.68 13.89 -7.88
CA GLY A 145 7.84 15.06 -7.70
C GLY A 145 7.20 14.98 -6.33
N ASP A 146 6.73 16.07 -5.81
CA ASP A 146 6.06 16.15 -4.52
C ASP A 146 5.07 15.00 -4.38
N LYS A 147 5.20 14.24 -3.28
CA LYS A 147 4.29 13.16 -2.94
C LYS A 147 2.90 13.77 -2.86
N LEU A 148 2.02 13.43 -3.79
CA LEU A 148 0.64 13.93 -3.81
C LEU A 148 -0.08 13.64 -2.50
N ALA A 149 0.21 12.47 -1.92
CA ALA A 149 -0.15 12.14 -0.56
C ALA A 149 0.75 11.03 -0.02
N TYR A 150 1.03 11.10 1.25
CA TYR A 150 1.76 10.08 1.98
C TYR A 150 1.02 9.72 3.25
N VAL A 151 0.82 8.44 3.46
CA VAL A 151 0.17 7.92 4.66
C VAL A 151 1.08 6.92 5.31
N TYR A 152 1.32 7.11 6.60
CA TYR A 152 2.17 6.24 7.40
C TYR A 152 1.45 5.82 8.68
N GLY A 153 1.60 4.55 9.06
CA GLY A 153 1.09 4.02 10.32
C GLY A 153 1.98 2.87 10.82
N ARG A 154 2.17 2.82 12.14
CA ARG A 154 2.85 1.69 12.78
C ARG A 154 1.84 0.57 13.03
N HIS A 155 2.31 -0.68 13.06
CA HIS A 155 1.54 -1.84 13.46
C HIS A 155 1.35 -1.86 14.99
N THR A 156 0.43 -1.03 15.47
CA THR A 156 0.07 -0.92 16.89
C THR A 156 -1.44 -0.96 17.04
N LYS A 157 -1.95 -1.18 18.23
CA LYS A 157 -3.39 -1.09 18.58
C LYS A 157 -4.06 0.21 18.12
N ASN A 158 -3.27 1.26 17.89
CA ASN A 158 -3.76 2.57 17.46
C ASN A 158 -3.80 2.73 15.93
N PHE A 159 -3.45 1.71 15.15
CA PHE A 159 -3.60 1.80 13.69
C PHE A 159 -5.08 1.77 13.34
N ASN A 160 -5.56 2.86 12.80
CA ASN A 160 -6.96 3.08 12.48
C ASN A 160 -7.14 3.03 10.95
N ILE A 161 -7.68 1.91 10.42
CA ILE A 161 -7.92 1.71 8.99
C ILE A 161 -8.85 2.80 8.44
N PRO A 162 -9.98 3.19 9.06
CA PRO A 162 -10.81 4.28 8.59
C PRO A 162 -10.09 5.63 8.47
N ALA A 163 -9.25 5.98 9.44
CA ALA A 163 -8.47 7.22 9.36
C ALA A 163 -7.42 7.17 8.25
N PHE A 164 -6.83 5.99 8.02
CA PHE A 164 -5.91 5.72 6.92
C PHE A 164 -6.64 5.82 5.56
N ALA A 165 -7.78 5.17 5.41
CA ALA A 165 -8.63 5.24 4.23
C ALA A 165 -9.07 6.69 3.93
N GLY A 166 -9.42 7.48 4.96
CA GLY A 166 -9.76 8.90 4.82
C GLY A 166 -8.64 9.74 4.19
N LYS A 167 -7.38 9.42 4.47
CA LYS A 167 -6.24 10.11 3.83
C LYS A 167 -6.08 9.71 2.36
N ILE A 168 -6.28 8.43 2.03
CA ILE A 168 -6.28 7.94 0.63
C ILE A 168 -7.40 8.62 -0.16
N LYS A 169 -8.62 8.66 0.41
CA LYS A 169 -9.75 9.36 -0.18
C LYS A 169 -9.44 10.82 -0.50
N ASN A 170 -8.79 11.54 0.42
CA ASN A 170 -8.44 12.95 0.19
C ASN A 170 -7.38 13.10 -0.92
N ALA A 171 -6.41 12.19 -1.00
CA ALA A 171 -5.45 12.16 -2.09
C ALA A 171 -6.12 11.89 -3.45
N GLY A 172 -7.05 10.94 -3.50
CA GLY A 172 -7.84 10.65 -4.68
C GLY A 172 -8.69 11.86 -5.13
N LYS A 173 -9.33 12.57 -4.19
CA LYS A 173 -10.07 13.82 -4.48
C LYS A 173 -9.18 14.90 -5.10
N TYR A 174 -7.93 15.00 -4.67
CA TYR A 174 -6.98 15.92 -5.28
C TYR A 174 -6.71 15.57 -6.74
N ILE A 175 -6.56 14.28 -7.06
CA ILE A 175 -6.42 13.78 -8.44
C ILE A 175 -7.67 14.09 -9.24
N ALA A 176 -8.84 13.68 -8.76
CA ALA A 176 -10.13 13.88 -9.43
C ALA A 176 -10.45 15.36 -9.65
N GLY A 177 -10.08 16.26 -8.73
CA GLY A 177 -10.30 17.70 -8.79
C GLY A 177 -9.34 18.47 -9.69
N GLY A 178 -8.49 17.77 -10.48
CA GLY A 178 -7.54 18.42 -11.39
C GLY A 178 -6.31 19.01 -10.70
N GLY A 179 -6.04 18.64 -9.45
CA GLY A 179 -4.82 19.04 -8.73
C GLY A 179 -3.55 18.63 -9.47
N ILE A 180 -3.64 17.62 -10.32
CA ILE A 180 -2.60 17.19 -11.24
C ILE A 180 -2.32 18.28 -12.32
N THR A 181 -3.34 19.02 -12.74
CA THR A 181 -3.19 20.09 -13.74
C THR A 181 -2.33 21.23 -13.20
N GLN A 182 -2.37 21.50 -11.89
CA GLN A 182 -1.49 22.48 -11.25
C GLN A 182 -0.02 22.06 -11.29
N MET A 183 0.26 20.76 -11.29
CA MET A 183 1.63 20.25 -11.43
C MET A 183 2.16 20.43 -12.85
N ARG A 184 1.30 20.50 -13.87
CA ARG A 184 1.68 20.76 -15.24
C ARG A 184 2.43 22.10 -15.36
N ASP A 185 2.00 23.09 -14.59
CA ASP A 185 2.60 24.43 -14.64
C ASP A 185 4.00 24.48 -13.99
N TRP A 186 4.38 23.45 -13.23
CA TRP A 186 5.71 23.34 -12.61
C TRP A 186 6.76 22.72 -13.56
N TYR A 187 6.33 22.05 -14.62
CA TYR A 187 7.20 21.37 -15.58
C TYR A 187 7.37 22.15 -16.91
N GLN A 188 6.79 23.33 -17.02
CA GLN A 188 6.99 24.27 -18.13
C GLN A 188 8.08 25.29 -17.79
#